data_9c75e7b58949090ad5ea415d9a0d4b32
#
_entry.id   9c75e7b58949090ad5ea415d9a0d4b32
#
_cell.length_a   1.000
_cell.length_b   1.000
_cell.length_c   1.000
_cell.angle_alpha   90.00
_cell.angle_beta   90.00
_cell.angle_gamma   90.00
#
_symmetry.space_group_name_H-M   'P 1'
#
loop_
_entity.id
_entity.type
_entity.pdbx_description
1 polymer ?
#
loop_
_entity_poly.entity_id
_entity_poly.type
_entity_poly.pdbx_seq_one_letter_code
_entity_poly.pdbx_strand_id
1 'polypeptide(L)' 'MTVSVTAKGQDTFEVVVTTQSTTTHLVTVSDAIHTKLTNGKISKETLLEKSFEFLLEREPNTSILSQFKIEVISQ' A
#
# COMPACT_ATOMS: atom_id res chain seq x y z
N MET A 1 -15.62 1.39 -3.80
CA MET A 1 -14.15 1.50 -3.74
C MET A 1 -13.54 0.14 -3.54
N THR A 2 -12.56 -0.20 -4.33
CA THR A 2 -11.88 -1.50 -4.28
C THR A 2 -10.37 -1.28 -4.23
N VAL A 3 -9.71 -2.00 -3.33
CA VAL A 3 -8.25 -2.00 -3.23
C VAL A 3 -7.76 -3.42 -3.48
N SER A 4 -6.91 -3.59 -4.47
CA SER A 4 -6.35 -4.89 -4.85
C SER A 4 -4.83 -4.83 -4.74
N VAL A 5 -4.23 -5.78 -4.04
CA VAL A 5 -2.79 -5.83 -3.82
C VAL A 5 -2.22 -7.08 -4.46
N THR A 6 -1.22 -6.91 -5.31
CA THR A 6 -0.56 -8.01 -6.02
C THR A 6 0.96 -7.90 -5.85
N ALA A 7 1.60 -9.00 -5.47
CA ALA A 7 3.06 -9.03 -5.36
C ALA A 7 3.69 -9.05 -6.76
N LYS A 8 4.61 -8.12 -7.01
CA LYS A 8 5.32 -8.02 -8.29
C LYS A 8 6.79 -8.42 -8.19
N GLY A 9 7.33 -8.39 -6.99
CA GLY A 9 8.69 -8.79 -6.72
C GLY A 9 8.83 -9.13 -5.26
N GLN A 10 10.06 -9.28 -4.80
CA GLN A 10 10.32 -9.70 -3.43
C GLN A 10 9.75 -8.70 -2.41
N ASP A 11 9.96 -7.42 -2.66
CA ASP A 11 9.51 -6.35 -1.76
C ASP A 11 8.57 -5.36 -2.44
N THR A 12 8.25 -5.55 -3.71
CA THR A 12 7.43 -4.63 -4.49
C THR A 12 6.03 -5.18 -4.69
N PHE A 13 5.05 -4.34 -4.43
CA PHE A 13 3.64 -4.69 -4.58
C PHE A 13 2.94 -3.68 -5.47
N GLU A 14 2.03 -4.17 -6.28
CA GLU A 14 1.16 -3.33 -7.08
C GLU A 14 -0.17 -3.20 -6.37
N VAL A 15 -0.56 -1.98 -6.06
CA VAL A 15 -1.84 -1.68 -5.43
C VAL A 15 -2.72 -0.98 -6.45
N VAL A 16 -3.84 -1.58 -6.79
CA VAL A 16 -4.80 -1.00 -7.73
C VAL A 16 -6.00 -0.52 -6.93
N VAL A 17 -6.28 0.77 -7.04
CA VAL A 17 -7.41 1.39 -6.34
C VAL A 17 -8.44 1.78 -7.37
N THR A 18 -9.65 1.26 -7.23
CA THR A 18 -10.77 1.59 -8.11
C THR A 18 -11.83 2.34 -7.32
N THR A 19 -12.06 3.59 -7.72
CA THR A 19 -13.13 4.43 -7.20
C THR A 19 -13.90 4.94 -8.42
N GLN A 20 -14.12 6.23 -8.54
CA GLN A 20 -14.59 6.84 -9.79
C GLN A 20 -13.50 6.80 -10.86
N SER A 21 -12.25 6.70 -10.45
CA SER A 21 -11.09 6.54 -11.32
C SER A 21 -10.28 5.35 -10.83
N THR A 22 -9.56 4.69 -11.73
CA THR A 22 -8.66 3.60 -11.39
C THR A 22 -7.23 4.10 -11.39
N THR A 23 -6.51 3.88 -10.28
CA THR A 23 -5.10 4.24 -10.18
C THR A 23 -4.29 3.01 -9.76
N THR A 24 -3.04 2.97 -10.22
CA THR A 24 -2.10 1.90 -9.91
C THR A 24 -0.91 2.50 -9.18
N HIS A 25 -0.53 1.87 -8.10
CA HIS A 25 0.57 2.34 -7.25
C HIS A 25 1.55 1.20 -7.03
N LEU A 26 2.84 1.48 -7.18
CA LEU A 26 3.90 0.52 -6.87
C LEU A 26 4.49 0.90 -5.51
N VAL A 27 4.38 0.01 -4.54
CA VAL A 27 4.80 0.26 -3.18
C VAL A 27 5.86 -0.77 -2.78
N THR A 28 6.96 -0.27 -2.23
CA THR A 28 8.03 -1.13 -1.72
C THR A 28 7.84 -1.33 -0.22
N VAL A 29 7.79 -2.59 0.19
CA VAL A 29 7.67 -2.98 1.60
C VAL A 29 8.80 -3.94 1.93
N SER A 30 9.85 -3.44 2.57
CA SER A 30 10.97 -4.30 2.97
C SER A 30 10.57 -5.17 4.16
N ASP A 31 11.28 -6.29 4.34
CA ASP A 31 11.02 -7.18 5.48
C ASP A 31 11.27 -6.46 6.80
N ALA A 32 12.28 -5.62 6.87
CA ALA A 32 12.58 -4.86 8.08
C ALA A 32 11.43 -3.94 8.47
N ILE A 33 10.88 -3.20 7.52
CA ILE A 33 9.79 -2.28 7.82
C ILE A 33 8.49 -3.04 8.09
N HIS A 34 8.27 -4.15 7.39
CA HIS A 34 7.10 -5.00 7.65
C HIS A 34 7.12 -5.50 9.10
N THR A 35 8.24 -6.03 9.56
CA THR A 35 8.38 -6.50 10.94
C THR A 35 8.22 -5.35 11.93
N LYS A 36 8.81 -4.19 11.63
CA LYS A 36 8.73 -3.03 12.52
C LYS A 36 7.28 -2.55 12.70
N LEU A 37 6.50 -2.54 11.64
CA LEU A 37 5.14 -2.00 11.69
C LEU A 37 4.11 -3.01 12.18
N THR A 38 4.35 -4.30 11.97
CA THR A 38 3.34 -5.33 12.24
C THR A 38 3.79 -6.37 13.24
N ASN A 39 5.07 -6.38 13.64
CA ASN A 39 5.69 -7.46 14.42
C ASN A 39 5.53 -8.82 13.74
N GLY A 40 5.39 -8.83 12.41
CA GLY A 40 5.21 -10.05 11.64
C GLY A 40 3.83 -10.69 11.78
N LYS A 41 2.88 -10.00 12.38
CA LYS A 41 1.56 -10.57 12.68
C LYS A 41 0.62 -10.60 11.47
N ILE A 42 0.82 -9.73 10.50
CA ILE A 42 0.02 -9.70 9.28
C ILE A 42 0.93 -9.70 8.07
N SER A 43 0.40 -10.12 6.92
CA SER A 43 1.18 -10.15 5.69
C SER A 43 1.42 -8.74 5.15
N LYS A 44 2.39 -8.62 4.24
CA LYS A 44 2.65 -7.35 3.56
C LYS A 44 1.44 -6.87 2.78
N GLU A 45 0.71 -7.79 2.14
CA GLU A 45 -0.50 -7.47 1.41
C GLU A 45 -1.57 -6.88 2.33
N THR A 46 -1.78 -7.49 3.48
CA THR A 46 -2.76 -6.99 4.47
C THR A 46 -2.33 -5.63 4.99
N LEU A 47 -1.04 -5.44 5.26
CA LEU A 47 -0.51 -4.15 5.68
C LEU A 47 -0.81 -3.07 4.64
N LEU A 48 -0.62 -3.37 3.35
CA LEU A 48 -0.88 -2.42 2.28
C LEU A 48 -2.37 -2.11 2.15
N GLU A 49 -3.23 -3.12 2.26
CA GLU A 49 -4.68 -2.90 2.23
C GLU A 49 -5.12 -1.93 3.31
N LYS A 50 -4.65 -2.15 4.54
CA LYS A 50 -4.99 -1.28 5.66
C LYS A 50 -4.41 0.11 5.50
N SER A 51 -3.18 0.21 5.00
CA SER A 51 -2.54 1.50 4.76
C SER A 51 -3.29 2.33 3.73
N PHE A 52 -3.72 1.69 2.64
CA PHE A 52 -4.48 2.38 1.60
C PHE A 52 -5.89 2.74 2.07
N GLU A 53 -6.53 1.90 2.86
CA GLU A 53 -7.82 2.27 3.46
C GLU A 53 -7.69 3.53 4.30
N PHE A 54 -6.63 3.63 5.09
CA PHE A 54 -6.34 4.80 5.90
C PHE A 54 -6.10 6.05 5.03
N LEU A 55 -5.29 5.90 3.99
CA LEU A 55 -5.00 7.01 3.09
C LEU A 55 -6.25 7.50 2.36
N LEU A 56 -7.08 6.57 1.91
CA LEU A 56 -8.27 6.90 1.13
C LEU A 56 -9.35 7.59 1.97
N GLU A 57 -9.31 7.46 3.27
CA GLU A 57 -10.17 8.24 4.16
C GLU A 57 -9.79 9.72 4.18
N ARG A 58 -8.53 10.03 3.83
CA ARG A 58 -7.98 11.38 3.92
C ARG A 58 -7.83 12.04 2.57
N GLU A 59 -7.49 11.24 1.54
CA GLU A 59 -7.19 11.77 0.22
C GLU A 59 -7.76 10.87 -0.86
N PRO A 60 -8.13 11.43 -2.03
CA PRO A 60 -8.54 10.60 -3.16
C PRO A 60 -7.34 9.82 -3.70
N ASN A 61 -7.62 8.69 -4.36
CA ASN A 61 -6.56 7.85 -4.92
C ASN A 61 -5.70 8.57 -5.95
N THR A 62 -6.25 9.58 -6.63
CA THR A 62 -5.49 10.37 -7.60
C THR A 62 -4.45 11.27 -6.96
N SER A 63 -4.53 11.51 -5.65
CA SER A 63 -3.54 12.29 -4.91
C SER A 63 -2.44 11.43 -4.31
N ILE A 64 -2.57 10.11 -4.33
CA ILE A 64 -1.56 9.20 -3.81
C ILE A 64 -0.46 9.01 -4.86
N LEU A 65 0.79 9.00 -4.41
CA LEU A 65 1.93 8.81 -5.31
C LEU A 65 1.81 7.49 -6.07
N SER A 66 2.25 7.48 -7.33
CA SER A 66 2.20 6.28 -8.15
C SER A 66 3.29 5.28 -7.79
N GLN A 67 4.35 5.71 -7.13
CA GLN A 67 5.43 4.82 -6.70
C GLN A 67 6.07 5.40 -5.43
N PHE A 68 6.16 4.60 -4.38
CA PHE A 68 6.75 5.05 -3.12
C PHE A 68 7.06 3.86 -2.22
N LYS A 69 7.81 4.11 -1.15
CA LYS A 69 8.06 3.12 -0.10
C LYS A 69 7.01 3.28 0.99
N ILE A 70 6.62 2.18 1.61
CA ILE A 70 5.58 2.19 2.65
C ILE A 70 5.93 3.13 3.81
N GLU A 71 7.20 3.34 4.08
CA GLU A 71 7.65 4.23 5.16
C GLU A 71 7.13 5.65 5.00
N VAL A 72 6.86 6.08 3.76
CA VAL A 72 6.30 7.41 3.49
C VAL A 72 4.92 7.56 4.13
N ILE A 73 4.15 6.48 4.17
CA ILE A 73 2.81 6.50 4.75
C ILE A 73 2.86 6.47 6.28
N SER A 74 3.83 5.77 6.84
CA SER A 74 3.86 5.49 8.28
C SER A 74 4.41 6.63 9.13
N GLN A 75 4.72 7.74 8.54
CA GLN A 75 5.23 8.90 9.28
C GLN A 75 4.14 9.74 9.91
#